data_4463fa7835996fed2423ef407dd058d0
#
_entry.id   4463fa7835996fed2423ef407dd058d0
#
_cell.length_a   1.000
_cell.length_b   1.000
_cell.length_c   1.000
_cell.angle_alpha   90.00
_cell.angle_beta   90.00
_cell.angle_gamma   90.00
#
_symmetry.space_group_name_H-M   'P 1'
#
loop_
_entity.id
_entity.type
_entity.pdbx_description
1 polymer ?
#
loop_
_entity_poly.entity_id
_entity_poly.type
_entity_poly.pdbx_seq_one_letter_code
_entity_poly.pdbx_strand_id
1 'polypeptide(L)' 'MAAPPAYVSMEAEIPEVLYRGMKDFIGDHPNWDQYRVMSSALAHFLFQNGCDDRAVTERYLDDLFTRREF' A
#
# COMPACT_ATOMS: atom_id res chain seq x y z
N MET A 1 -11.96 12.52 -23.80
CA MET A 1 -12.38 12.47 -22.40
C MET A 1 -11.43 11.59 -21.62
N ALA A 2 -10.92 12.10 -20.52
CA ALA A 2 -10.00 11.30 -19.71
C ALA A 2 -10.74 10.10 -19.10
N ALA A 3 -10.06 8.97 -18.98
CA ALA A 3 -10.59 7.83 -18.26
C ALA A 3 -10.86 8.21 -16.79
N PRO A 4 -11.90 7.68 -16.15
CA PRO A 4 -12.09 7.93 -14.74
C PRO A 4 -10.89 7.43 -13.94
N PRO A 5 -10.54 8.10 -12.84
CA PRO A 5 -9.44 7.63 -12.02
C PRO A 5 -9.71 6.21 -11.51
N ALA A 6 -8.68 5.38 -11.54
CA ALA A 6 -8.76 3.99 -11.12
C ALA A 6 -8.55 3.86 -9.60
N TYR A 7 -9.19 4.74 -8.84
CA TYR A 7 -9.08 4.76 -7.38
C TYR A 7 -10.46 4.66 -6.76
N VAL A 8 -10.53 3.93 -5.67
CA VAL A 8 -11.75 3.78 -4.89
C VAL A 8 -11.47 4.27 -3.48
N SER A 9 -12.33 5.16 -2.99
CA SER A 9 -12.26 5.59 -1.59
C SER A 9 -12.94 4.56 -0.70
N MET A 10 -12.28 4.24 0.41
CA MET A 10 -12.77 3.22 1.32
C MET A 10 -12.58 3.69 2.76
N GLU A 11 -13.55 3.42 3.60
CA GLU A 11 -13.44 3.64 5.03
C GLU A 11 -13.32 2.29 5.72
N ALA A 12 -12.39 2.20 6.66
CA ALA A 12 -12.20 0.99 7.45
C ALA A 12 -11.71 1.36 8.84
N GLU A 13 -12.16 0.60 9.83
CA GLU A 13 -11.62 0.71 11.17
C GLU A 13 -10.46 -0.26 11.31
N ILE A 14 -9.36 0.21 11.91
CA ILE A 14 -8.22 -0.64 12.21
C ILE A 14 -7.86 -0.53 13.69
N PRO A 15 -7.26 -1.57 14.27
CA PRO A 15 -6.80 -1.49 15.66
C PRO A 15 -5.85 -0.32 15.86
N GLU A 16 -5.98 0.36 17.00
CA GLU A 16 -5.17 1.53 17.28
C GLU A 16 -3.67 1.23 17.24
N VAL A 17 -3.25 0.05 17.68
CA VAL A 17 -1.84 -0.35 17.67
C VAL A 17 -1.27 -0.37 16.26
N LEU A 18 -2.07 -0.79 15.28
CA LEU A 18 -1.64 -0.80 13.88
C LEU A 18 -1.59 0.62 13.31
N TYR A 19 -2.55 1.44 13.67
CA TYR A 19 -2.56 2.84 13.25
C TYR A 19 -1.32 3.56 13.76
N ARG A 20 -0.99 3.40 15.04
CA ARG A 20 0.19 4.02 15.62
C ARG A 20 1.48 3.53 14.96
N GLY A 21 1.57 2.22 14.72
CA GLY A 21 2.72 1.66 14.01
C GLY A 21 2.90 2.27 12.62
N MET A 22 1.80 2.44 11.90
CA MET A 22 1.84 3.07 10.60
C MET A 22 2.30 4.53 10.69
N LYS A 23 1.77 5.29 11.64
CA LYS A 23 2.14 6.70 11.80
C LYS A 23 3.60 6.85 12.18
N ASP A 24 4.12 5.98 13.04
CA ASP A 24 5.52 5.99 13.41
C ASP A 24 6.41 5.68 12.20
N PHE A 25 6.03 4.70 11.41
CA PHE A 25 6.75 4.37 10.18
C PHE A 25 6.80 5.55 9.22
N ILE A 26 5.67 6.19 8.99
CA ILE A 26 5.58 7.34 8.09
C ILE A 26 6.44 8.49 8.59
N GLY A 27 6.48 8.70 9.92
CA GLY A 27 7.32 9.73 10.50
C GLY A 27 8.81 9.52 10.25
N ASP A 28 9.24 8.26 10.18
CA ASP A 28 10.64 7.90 9.96
C ASP A 28 11.00 7.74 8.48
N HIS A 29 10.01 7.73 7.60
CA HIS A 29 10.21 7.48 6.17
C HIS A 29 9.51 8.54 5.33
N PRO A 30 10.17 9.68 5.05
CA PRO A 30 9.51 10.83 4.39
C PRO A 30 8.92 10.54 3.02
N ASN A 31 9.38 9.48 2.34
CA ASN A 31 8.87 9.11 1.03
C ASN A 31 7.59 8.26 1.11
N TRP A 32 7.11 7.97 2.30
CA TRP A 32 5.92 7.17 2.53
C TRP A 32 4.81 8.02 3.12
N ASP A 33 3.59 7.76 2.68
CA ASP A 33 2.38 8.35 3.25
C ASP A 33 1.37 7.25 3.57
N GLN A 34 0.24 7.64 4.13
CA GLN A 34 -0.79 6.67 4.51
C GLN A 34 -1.31 5.89 3.31
N TYR A 35 -1.55 6.57 2.18
CA TYR A 35 -2.00 5.91 0.96
C TYR A 35 -1.02 4.83 0.54
N ARG A 36 0.25 5.16 0.52
CA ARG A 36 1.29 4.25 0.04
C ARG A 36 1.46 3.06 0.96
N VAL A 37 1.44 3.29 2.28
CA VAL A 37 1.52 2.20 3.25
C VAL A 37 0.34 1.25 3.09
N MET A 38 -0.88 1.78 3.02
CA MET A 38 -2.08 0.96 2.91
C MET A 38 -2.13 0.20 1.59
N SER A 39 -1.79 0.85 0.49
CA SER A 39 -1.77 0.20 -0.83
C SER A 39 -0.72 -0.90 -0.89
N SER A 40 0.45 -0.66 -0.34
CA SER A 40 1.54 -1.63 -0.31
C SER A 40 1.18 -2.83 0.56
N ALA A 41 0.61 -2.58 1.73
CA ALA A 41 0.19 -3.64 2.64
C ALA A 41 -0.86 -4.55 2.00
N LEU A 42 -1.83 -3.95 1.33
CA LEU A 42 -2.89 -4.71 0.67
C LEU A 42 -2.34 -5.52 -0.50
N ALA A 43 -1.49 -4.91 -1.33
CA ALA A 43 -0.87 -5.61 -2.46
C ALA A 43 -0.03 -6.79 -1.97
N HIS A 44 0.75 -6.57 -0.91
CA HIS A 44 1.58 -7.61 -0.30
C HIS A 44 0.72 -8.77 0.21
N PHE A 45 -0.33 -8.46 0.95
CA PHE A 45 -1.23 -9.48 1.50
C PHE A 45 -1.88 -10.30 0.38
N LEU A 46 -2.42 -9.62 -0.63
CA LEU A 46 -3.10 -10.30 -1.73
C LEU A 46 -2.13 -11.17 -2.52
N PHE A 47 -0.93 -10.66 -2.79
CA PHE A 47 0.08 -11.45 -3.51
C PHE A 47 0.46 -12.70 -2.75
N GLN A 48 0.71 -12.58 -1.43
CA GLN A 48 1.11 -13.71 -0.62
C GLN A 48 0.00 -14.73 -0.40
N ASN A 49 -1.25 -14.31 -0.56
CA ASN A 49 -2.39 -15.21 -0.36
C ASN A 49 -2.98 -15.72 -1.69
N GLY A 50 -2.18 -15.69 -2.74
CA GLY A 50 -2.52 -16.38 -3.98
C GLY A 50 -3.35 -15.58 -4.97
N CYS A 51 -3.45 -14.26 -4.80
CA CYS A 51 -4.10 -13.44 -5.81
C CYS A 51 -3.21 -13.41 -7.06
N ASP A 52 -3.73 -13.93 -8.17
CA ASP A 52 -2.98 -14.03 -9.42
C ASP A 52 -3.30 -12.91 -10.41
N ASP A 53 -3.98 -11.88 -9.96
CA ASP A 53 -4.22 -10.69 -10.78
C ASP A 53 -2.89 -10.00 -11.08
N ARG A 54 -2.59 -9.85 -12.37
CA ARG A 54 -1.34 -9.27 -12.82
C ARG A 54 -1.11 -7.86 -12.30
N ALA A 55 -2.16 -7.06 -12.23
CA ALA A 55 -2.05 -5.69 -11.74
C ALA A 55 -1.64 -5.63 -10.26
N VAL A 56 -2.12 -6.59 -9.45
CA VAL A 56 -1.71 -6.70 -8.05
C VAL A 56 -0.24 -7.08 -7.95
N THR A 57 0.21 -8.03 -8.76
CA THR A 57 1.62 -8.44 -8.78
C THR A 57 2.53 -7.30 -9.19
N GLU A 58 2.16 -6.53 -10.22
CA GLU A 58 2.94 -5.38 -10.66
C GLU A 58 3.03 -4.32 -9.56
N ARG A 59 1.94 -4.06 -8.86
CA ARG A 59 1.93 -3.12 -7.74
C ARG A 59 2.85 -3.57 -6.61
N TYR A 60 2.81 -4.86 -6.28
CA TYR A 60 3.67 -5.43 -5.26
C TYR A 60 5.15 -5.27 -5.62
N LEU A 61 5.50 -5.54 -6.87
CA LEU A 61 6.88 -5.42 -7.33
C LEU A 61 7.35 -3.97 -7.32
N ASP A 62 6.52 -3.04 -7.73
CA ASP A 62 6.85 -1.62 -7.69
C ASP A 62 7.16 -1.17 -6.26
N ASP A 63 6.34 -1.58 -5.31
CA ASP A 63 6.55 -1.23 -3.91
C ASP A 63 7.83 -1.86 -3.36
N LEU A 64 8.14 -3.08 -3.77
CA LEU A 64 9.36 -3.76 -3.37
C LEU A 64 10.60 -3.04 -3.87
N PHE A 65 10.60 -2.60 -5.13
CA PHE A 65 11.71 -1.84 -5.69
C PHE A 65 11.88 -0.50 -4.99
N THR A 66 10.80 0.15 -4.66
CA THR A 66 10.86 1.43 -3.94
C THR A 66 11.50 1.26 -2.56
N ARG A 67 11.24 0.15 -1.87
CA ARG A 67 11.84 -0.12 -0.57
C ARG A 67 13.36 -0.24 -0.63
N ARG A 68 13.90 -0.67 -1.77
CA ARG A 68 15.35 -0.85 -1.93
C ARG A 68 16.10 0.46 -2.08
N GLU A 69 15.40 1.54 -2.30
CA GLU A 69 16.01 2.86 -2.49
C GLU A 69 16.27 3.60 -1.17
N PHE A 70 15.91 3.03 -0.05
CA PHE A 70 16.16 3.63 1.26
C PHE A 70 17.57 3.38 1.74
#